data_1988d2c4bae16c7d86633a992a8e942f
#
_entry.id   1988d2c4bae16c7d86633a992a8e942f
#
_cell.length_a   1.000
_cell.length_b   1.000
_cell.length_c   1.000
_cell.angle_alpha   90.00
_cell.angle_beta   90.00
_cell.angle_gamma   90.00
#
_symmetry.space_group_name_H-M   'P 1'
#
loop_
_entity.id
_entity.type
_entity.pdbx_description
1 polymer ?
#
loop_
_entity_poly.entity_id
_entity_poly.type
_entity_poly.pdbx_seq_one_letter_code
_entity_poly.pdbx_strand_id
1 'polypeptide(L)'
;LQPMLSGTELFIGAKDEGEFGHVVLCGLGGIFIEVLKDVQLGLAPLTELEIEQMTGRLKGYKLLTGTRGQKGIDLPAFYRAVSAVSALVLVAPEIIEMDLNPLLGTPDDLIAVDARIRLK
;
A
#
# COMPACT_ATOMS: atom_id res chain seq x y z
N LEU A 1 -27.85 1.39 -12.14
CA LEU A 1 -26.70 2.22 -11.75
C LEU A 1 -25.81 1.49 -10.80
N GLN A 2 -24.55 1.33 -11.17
CA GLN A 2 -23.57 0.78 -10.24
C GLN A 2 -23.09 1.90 -9.32
N PRO A 3 -22.99 1.63 -8.02
CA PRO A 3 -22.39 2.63 -7.14
C PRO A 3 -20.94 2.87 -7.58
N MET A 4 -20.58 4.13 -7.66
CA MET A 4 -19.20 4.46 -7.94
C MET A 4 -18.38 4.18 -6.70
N LEU A 5 -17.32 3.41 -6.90
CA LEU A 5 -16.36 3.22 -5.83
C LEU A 5 -15.63 4.54 -5.62
N SER A 6 -15.65 5.04 -4.41
CA SER A 6 -14.97 6.28 -4.05
C SER A 6 -14.05 6.03 -2.87
N GLY A 7 -13.06 6.89 -2.74
CA GLY A 7 -12.11 6.78 -1.65
C GLY A 7 -10.76 7.31 -2.09
N THR A 8 -9.82 7.28 -1.17
CA THR A 8 -8.45 7.64 -1.47
C THR A 8 -7.76 6.45 -2.15
N GLU A 9 -7.18 6.69 -3.30
CA GLU A 9 -6.44 5.64 -4.01
C GLU A 9 -5.07 5.44 -3.40
N LEU A 10 -4.78 4.19 -3.09
CA LEU A 10 -3.51 3.76 -2.52
C LEU A 10 -3.00 2.56 -3.31
N PHE A 11 -1.77 2.18 -3.05
CA PHE A 11 -1.25 0.92 -3.57
C PHE A 11 -0.30 0.28 -2.57
N ILE A 12 -0.16 -1.02 -2.65
CA ILE A 12 0.85 -1.80 -1.94
C ILE A 12 1.44 -2.76 -2.95
N GLY A 13 2.76 -2.84 -2.98
CA GLY A 13 3.44 -3.76 -3.88
C GLY A 13 4.62 -4.43 -3.21
N ALA A 14 5.14 -5.45 -3.86
CA ALA A 14 6.35 -6.11 -3.42
C ALA A 14 7.11 -6.61 -4.65
N LYS A 15 8.42 -6.63 -4.53
CA LYS A 15 9.28 -7.03 -5.64
C LYS A 15 10.50 -7.77 -5.10
N ASP A 16 10.87 -8.87 -5.78
CA ASP A 16 12.06 -9.62 -5.45
C ASP A 16 13.29 -8.85 -5.90
N GLU A 17 14.16 -8.51 -4.97
CA GLU A 17 15.41 -7.79 -5.22
C GLU A 17 16.63 -8.72 -5.05
N GLY A 18 16.46 -10.01 -5.29
CA GLY A 18 17.56 -10.98 -5.26
C GLY A 18 18.11 -11.18 -3.86
N GLU A 19 19.40 -10.92 -3.70
CA GLU A 19 20.09 -11.15 -2.43
C GLU A 19 19.50 -10.34 -1.26
N PHE A 20 18.87 -9.23 -1.56
CA PHE A 20 18.29 -8.37 -0.53
C PHE A 20 16.90 -8.83 -0.10
N GLY A 21 16.36 -9.89 -0.72
CA GLY A 21 15.03 -10.38 -0.43
C GLY A 21 13.98 -9.55 -1.16
N HIS A 22 12.81 -9.38 -0.53
CA HIS A 22 11.71 -8.64 -1.14
C HIS A 22 11.63 -7.23 -0.59
N VAL A 23 11.46 -6.28 -1.49
CA VAL A 23 11.16 -4.89 -1.14
C VAL A 23 9.65 -4.73 -1.17
N VAL A 24 9.08 -4.14 -0.12
CA VAL A 24 7.66 -3.83 -0.03
C VAL A 24 7.52 -2.33 -0.26
N LEU A 25 6.57 -1.97 -1.13
CA LEU A 25 6.30 -0.59 -1.48
C LEU A 25 4.88 -0.25 -1.06
N CYS A 26 4.68 0.98 -0.62
CA CYS A 26 3.33 1.48 -0.38
C CYS A 26 3.28 2.97 -0.71
N GLY A 27 2.10 3.44 -1.02
CA GLY A 27 1.96 4.84 -1.34
C GLY A 27 0.57 5.22 -1.81
N LEU A 28 0.48 6.47 -2.23
CA LEU A 28 -0.72 7.00 -2.84
C LEU A 28 -0.75 6.61 -4.31
N GLY A 29 -1.91 6.15 -4.75
CA GLY A 29 -2.11 5.68 -6.11
C GLY A 29 -2.60 6.76 -7.06
N GLY A 30 -3.03 6.30 -8.24
CA GLY A 30 -3.57 7.19 -9.26
C GLY A 30 -2.53 8.17 -9.76
N ILE A 31 -2.96 9.40 -9.96
CA ILE A 31 -2.07 10.44 -10.48
C ILE A 31 -0.96 10.82 -9.49
N PHE A 32 -1.14 10.50 -8.21
CA PHE A 32 -0.14 10.83 -7.19
C PHE A 32 1.17 10.07 -7.41
N ILE A 33 1.11 8.83 -7.88
CA ILE A 33 2.33 8.08 -8.20
C ILE A 33 3.10 8.77 -9.31
N GLU A 34 2.40 9.16 -10.37
CA GLU A 34 3.03 9.71 -11.57
C GLU A 34 3.54 11.13 -11.37
N VAL A 35 2.75 11.94 -10.67
CA VAL A 35 3.06 13.37 -10.53
C VAL A 35 3.97 13.62 -9.33
N LEU A 36 3.66 13.03 -8.18
CA LEU A 36 4.37 13.31 -6.92
C LEU A 36 5.37 12.24 -6.57
N LYS A 37 5.29 11.06 -7.18
CA LYS A 37 6.10 9.88 -6.83
C LYS A 37 6.06 9.64 -5.32
N ASP A 38 4.84 9.59 -4.79
CA ASP A 38 4.62 9.49 -3.36
C ASP A 38 4.63 8.03 -2.92
N VAL A 39 5.82 7.49 -2.81
CA VAL A 39 6.07 6.06 -2.56
C VAL A 39 7.10 5.93 -1.45
N GLN A 40 6.88 4.98 -0.56
CA GLN A 40 7.86 4.57 0.42
C GLN A 40 8.12 3.08 0.28
N LEU A 41 9.33 2.67 0.61
CA LEU A 41 9.71 1.27 0.49
C LEU A 41 10.50 0.82 1.70
N GLY A 42 10.46 -0.49 1.94
CA GLY A 42 11.21 -1.12 3.01
C GLY A 42 11.44 -2.58 2.70
N LEU A 43 12.41 -3.19 3.34
CA LEU A 43 12.73 -4.61 3.13
C LEU A 43 11.83 -5.48 4.01
N ALA A 44 11.26 -6.52 3.42
CA ALA A 44 10.53 -7.54 4.19
C ALA A 44 11.53 -8.36 5.01
N PRO A 45 11.20 -8.78 6.24
CA PRO A 45 9.95 -8.53 6.94
C PRO A 45 9.89 -7.14 7.55
N LEU A 46 8.72 -6.54 7.48
CA LEU A 46 8.49 -5.21 8.05
C LEU A 46 7.85 -5.33 9.43
N THR A 47 8.33 -4.53 10.37
CA THR A 47 7.69 -4.39 11.67
C THR A 47 6.55 -3.37 11.58
N GLU A 48 5.65 -3.40 12.57
CA GLU A 48 4.58 -2.41 12.63
C GLU A 48 5.13 -0.99 12.66
N LEU A 49 6.18 -0.76 13.42
CA LEU A 49 6.80 0.56 13.52
C LEU A 49 7.36 1.02 12.17
N GLU A 50 8.00 0.12 11.45
CA GLU A 50 8.53 0.44 10.13
C GLU A 50 7.41 0.83 9.16
N ILE A 51 6.29 0.10 9.21
CA ILE A 51 5.13 0.38 8.36
C ILE A 51 4.55 1.75 8.69
N GLU A 52 4.40 2.06 9.98
CA GLU A 52 3.91 3.36 10.41
C GLU A 52 4.84 4.49 9.97
N GLN A 53 6.15 4.27 10.09
CA GLN A 53 7.14 5.26 9.67
C GLN A 53 7.11 5.49 8.17
N MET A 54 7.02 4.41 7.38
CA MET A 54 6.91 4.51 5.92
C MET A 54 5.68 5.32 5.54
N THR A 55 4.54 4.98 6.12
CA THR A 55 3.28 5.66 5.84
C THR A 55 3.36 7.13 6.21
N GLY A 56 3.94 7.42 7.37
CA GLY A 56 4.07 8.80 7.87
C GLY A 56 5.00 9.68 7.02
N ARG A 57 5.88 9.07 6.24
CA ARG A 57 6.78 9.81 5.34
C ARG A 57 6.17 10.11 3.98
N LEU A 58 5.00 9.56 3.70
CA LEU A 58 4.32 9.86 2.44
C LEU A 58 3.99 11.35 2.38
N LYS A 59 4.21 11.94 1.21
CA LYS A 59 3.92 13.37 1.01
C LYS A 59 2.45 13.67 1.24
N GLY A 60 1.59 12.74 0.84
CA GLY A 60 0.15 12.87 0.99
C GLY A 60 -0.39 12.31 2.29
N TYR A 61 0.45 12.13 3.31
CA TYR A 61 0.01 11.53 4.57
C TYR A 61 -1.21 12.24 5.18
N LYS A 62 -1.30 13.56 5.01
CA LYS A 62 -2.44 14.32 5.52
C LYS A 62 -3.76 13.89 4.89
N LEU A 63 -3.72 13.42 3.65
CA LEU A 63 -4.94 12.88 3.01
C LEU A 63 -5.37 11.59 3.69
N LEU A 64 -4.43 10.85 4.23
CA LEU A 64 -4.72 9.57 4.90
C LEU A 64 -5.28 9.78 6.29
N THR A 65 -4.84 10.82 7.00
CA THR A 65 -5.34 11.13 8.34
C THR A 65 -6.60 11.98 8.31
N GLY A 66 -6.88 12.60 7.18
CA GLY A 66 -8.02 13.49 7.03
C GLY A 66 -7.60 14.94 7.07
N THR A 67 -8.36 15.74 6.35
CA THR A 67 -8.17 17.19 6.30
C THR A 67 -9.51 17.85 6.56
N ARG A 68 -9.50 19.18 6.64
CA ARG A 68 -10.73 19.94 6.87
C ARG A 68 -11.72 19.63 5.73
N GLY A 69 -12.88 19.10 6.08
CA GLY A 69 -13.92 18.76 5.15
C GLY A 69 -13.79 17.40 4.48
N GLN A 70 -12.71 16.67 4.73
CA GLN A 70 -12.53 15.32 4.20
C GLN A 70 -12.04 14.38 5.27
N LYS A 71 -12.66 13.22 5.35
CA LYS A 71 -12.24 12.17 6.26
C LYS A 71 -11.06 11.42 5.66
N GLY A 72 -10.19 10.91 6.51
CA GLY A 72 -9.07 10.09 6.09
C GLY A 72 -9.48 8.66 5.80
N ILE A 73 -8.51 7.77 5.87
CA ILE A 73 -8.73 6.33 5.66
C ILE A 73 -8.61 5.60 7.01
N ASP A 74 -8.98 4.32 6.99
CA ASP A 74 -8.74 3.42 8.12
C ASP A 74 -7.26 3.03 8.11
N LEU A 75 -6.42 3.81 8.80
CA LEU A 75 -4.97 3.57 8.82
C LEU A 75 -4.61 2.19 9.39
N PRO A 76 -5.22 1.73 10.50
CA PRO A 76 -4.92 0.37 10.96
C PRO A 76 -5.18 -0.70 9.91
N ALA A 77 -6.25 -0.57 9.12
CA ALA A 77 -6.52 -1.51 8.04
C ALA A 77 -5.43 -1.46 6.97
N PHE A 78 -4.96 -0.26 6.63
CA PHE A 78 -3.86 -0.10 5.67
C PHE A 78 -2.58 -0.74 6.21
N TYR A 79 -2.26 -0.51 7.47
CA TYR A 79 -1.06 -1.11 8.09
C TYR A 79 -1.15 -2.63 8.08
N ARG A 80 -2.32 -3.20 8.37
CA ARG A 80 -2.51 -4.65 8.32
C ARG A 80 -2.32 -5.19 6.91
N ALA A 81 -2.77 -4.45 5.91
CA ALA A 81 -2.60 -4.87 4.52
C ALA A 81 -1.12 -4.88 4.11
N VAL A 82 -0.36 -3.85 4.48
CA VAL A 82 1.08 -3.80 4.22
C VAL A 82 1.79 -4.95 4.94
N SER A 83 1.41 -5.19 6.20
CA SER A 83 1.98 -6.29 6.99
C SER A 83 1.69 -7.64 6.35
N ALA A 84 0.47 -7.82 5.81
CA ALA A 84 0.09 -9.07 5.15
C ALA A 84 0.92 -9.31 3.89
N VAL A 85 1.18 -8.28 3.10
CA VAL A 85 2.04 -8.40 1.90
C VAL A 85 3.46 -8.76 2.32
N SER A 86 3.98 -8.11 3.35
CA SER A 86 5.31 -8.40 3.88
C SER A 86 5.42 -9.85 4.34
N ALA A 87 4.39 -10.37 5.03
CA ALA A 87 4.36 -11.76 5.48
C ALA A 87 4.25 -12.73 4.30
N LEU A 88 3.43 -12.38 3.31
CA LEU A 88 3.19 -13.26 2.16
C LEU A 88 4.48 -13.54 1.38
N VAL A 89 5.28 -12.52 1.11
CA VAL A 89 6.50 -12.71 0.34
C VAL A 89 7.57 -13.49 1.11
N LEU A 90 7.47 -13.56 2.43
CA LEU A 90 8.34 -14.39 3.23
C LEU A 90 7.99 -15.88 3.10
N VAL A 91 6.69 -16.21 3.07
CA VAL A 91 6.26 -17.62 2.98
C VAL A 91 6.15 -18.08 1.54
N ALA A 92 6.13 -17.17 0.58
CA ALA A 92 6.05 -17.47 -0.84
C ALA A 92 7.17 -16.73 -1.59
N PRO A 93 8.43 -17.11 -1.38
CA PRO A 93 9.57 -16.40 -1.99
C PRO A 93 9.61 -16.51 -3.50
N GLU A 94 8.83 -17.42 -4.10
CA GLU A 94 8.69 -17.52 -5.55
C GLU A 94 7.93 -16.36 -6.18
N ILE A 95 7.34 -15.46 -5.38
CA ILE A 95 6.71 -14.26 -5.90
C ILE A 95 7.82 -13.32 -6.42
N ILE A 96 7.81 -13.05 -7.73
CA ILE A 96 8.74 -12.10 -8.34
C ILE A 96 8.28 -10.69 -8.05
N GLU A 97 6.99 -10.46 -8.25
CA GLU A 97 6.39 -9.18 -7.91
C GLU A 97 4.89 -9.36 -7.70
N MET A 98 4.34 -8.48 -6.90
CA MET A 98 2.90 -8.39 -6.73
C MET A 98 2.51 -6.95 -6.51
N ASP A 99 1.28 -6.62 -6.85
CA ASP A 99 0.74 -5.33 -6.49
C ASP A 99 -0.76 -5.40 -6.25
N LEU A 100 -1.19 -4.56 -5.32
CA LEU A 100 -2.59 -4.28 -5.03
C LEU A 100 -2.80 -2.83 -5.45
N ASN A 101 -3.36 -2.62 -6.63
CA ASN A 101 -3.46 -1.28 -7.20
C ASN A 101 -4.61 -1.21 -8.20
N PRO A 102 -5.63 -0.39 -7.94
CA PRO A 102 -5.72 0.48 -6.76
C PRO A 102 -6.28 -0.23 -5.53
N LEU A 103 -5.93 0.33 -4.38
CA LEU A 103 -6.63 0.12 -3.13
C LEU A 103 -7.45 1.37 -2.88
N LEU A 104 -8.71 1.20 -2.51
CA LEU A 104 -9.56 2.34 -2.16
C LEU A 104 -9.75 2.38 -0.65
N GLY A 105 -9.28 3.45 -0.04
CA GLY A 105 -9.38 3.66 1.40
C GLY A 105 -10.46 4.66 1.74
N THR A 106 -11.32 4.28 2.68
CA THR A 106 -12.33 5.16 3.29
C THR A 106 -12.14 5.07 4.80
N PRO A 107 -12.82 5.90 5.58
CA PRO A 107 -12.71 5.80 7.04
C PRO A 107 -13.12 4.43 7.61
N ASP A 108 -13.97 3.70 6.90
CA ASP A 108 -14.54 2.45 7.39
C ASP A 108 -14.05 1.21 6.65
N ASP A 109 -13.44 1.38 5.47
CA ASP A 109 -13.09 0.25 4.61
C ASP A 109 -11.79 0.45 3.86
N LEU A 110 -11.19 -0.67 3.49
CA LEU A 110 -10.07 -0.70 2.55
C LEU A 110 -10.36 -1.82 1.56
N ILE A 111 -10.50 -1.46 0.28
CA ILE A 111 -10.93 -2.39 -0.75
C ILE A 111 -9.87 -2.49 -1.84
N ALA A 112 -9.40 -3.71 -2.11
CA ALA A 112 -8.51 -3.95 -3.24
C ALA A 112 -9.36 -4.10 -4.50
N VAL A 113 -9.17 -3.21 -5.46
CA VAL A 113 -9.91 -3.26 -6.71
C VAL A 113 -9.25 -4.19 -7.71
N ASP A 114 -7.93 -4.24 -7.70
CA ASP A 114 -7.17 -5.13 -8.57
C ASP A 114 -5.96 -5.66 -7.81
N ALA A 115 -5.56 -6.88 -8.16
CA ALA A 115 -4.39 -7.52 -7.59
C ALA A 115 -3.68 -8.30 -8.68
N ARG A 116 -2.37 -8.17 -8.74
CA ARG A 116 -1.54 -8.89 -9.70
C ARG A 116 -0.40 -9.56 -8.98
N ILE A 117 -0.11 -10.80 -9.36
CA ILE A 117 0.99 -11.56 -8.80
C ILE A 117 1.71 -12.26 -9.95
N ARG A 118 3.04 -12.12 -9.99
CA ARG A 118 3.87 -12.81 -10.95
C ARG A 118 4.80 -13.75 -10.20
N LEU A 119 4.81 -15.02 -10.60
CA LEU A 119 5.61 -16.06 -9.99
C LEU A 119 6.78 -16.46 -10.90
N LYS A 120 7.81 -17.01 -10.28
CA LYS A 120 8.93 -17.62 -11.02
C LYS A 120 8.48 -18.80 -11.84
#